data_42d906129212806965d02f94c58331c6
#
_entry.id   42d906129212806965d02f94c58331c6
#
_cell.length_a   1.000
_cell.length_b   1.000
_cell.length_c   1.000
_cell.angle_alpha   90.00
_cell.angle_beta   90.00
_cell.angle_gamma   90.00
#
_symmetry.space_group_name_H-M   'P 1'
#
loop_
_entity.id
_entity.type
_entity.pdbx_description
1 polymer ?
#
loop_
_entity_poly.entity_id
_entity_poly.type
_entity_poly.pdbx_seq_one_letter_code
_entity_poly.pdbx_strand_id
1 'polypeptide(L)'
;MQTVRLQTRMDAVQAPIVPVIGNLIRQVPGTISLGQGVVHYGPPPAAIDAVREALSDPATHEYQDGAGLPALLAALTSKLSAENGIDVSRGSRIMVTAGANMAFMHAVLAITAPGDEIILNVPFYFNHEMAIEMADCTAVCVATDERYQPRLDALRAAITDRTRAIVTVTPNNPSGAVFSEASLRAINTLCGERGIYHIADEVYEYFTYGAARHVSSGAFPGAQAHTIAMYSLSKAYGFAGWRIGYMAYPEHLAPAMAKVQDTILVCPPVASQIAAIASLKVGRAYCEPHVRELASIRDIVFSELSALAPLATVPAADGAFYALLKVNTDQDPMAITERLIREHKVAVIPGPAFGMKDGCYFRVAYGALQKATVAEGIGRLVNGLRKILS
;
A
#
# COMPACT_ATOMS: atom_id res chain seq x y z
N MET A 1 -5.47 -43.04 17.37
CA MET A 1 -5.95 -41.64 17.17
C MET A 1 -5.37 -41.15 15.85
N GLN A 2 -6.21 -40.78 14.89
CA GLN A 2 -5.72 -40.09 13.69
C GLN A 2 -5.28 -38.69 14.10
N THR A 3 -4.01 -38.35 13.86
CA THR A 3 -3.48 -36.99 14.08
C THR A 3 -4.06 -36.05 13.04
N VAL A 4 -4.55 -34.90 13.48
CA VAL A 4 -5.02 -33.83 12.59
C VAL A 4 -3.85 -33.38 11.68
N ARG A 5 -4.09 -33.24 10.37
CA ARG A 5 -3.09 -32.70 9.44
C ARG A 5 -2.77 -31.25 9.83
N LEU A 6 -1.50 -30.96 10.11
CA LEU A 6 -1.05 -29.63 10.52
C LEU A 6 -0.60 -28.74 9.36
N GLN A 7 -0.11 -29.33 8.26
CA GLN A 7 0.34 -28.58 7.09
C GLN A 7 -0.82 -27.95 6.33
N THR A 8 -0.70 -26.64 6.09
CA THR A 8 -1.68 -25.82 5.37
C THR A 8 -0.98 -24.90 4.36
N ARG A 9 -1.74 -24.25 3.48
CA ARG A 9 -1.20 -23.20 2.58
C ARG A 9 -0.52 -22.05 3.33
N MET A 10 -0.90 -21.84 4.59
CA MET A 10 -0.34 -20.75 5.42
C MET A 10 1.13 -20.98 5.79
N ASP A 11 1.67 -22.20 5.62
CA ASP A 11 3.08 -22.47 5.91
C ASP A 11 4.02 -21.83 4.88
N ALA A 12 3.52 -21.56 3.66
CA ALA A 12 4.25 -20.82 2.62
C ALA A 12 4.21 -19.31 2.81
N VAL A 13 3.18 -18.79 3.50
CA VAL A 13 2.96 -17.35 3.67
C VAL A 13 3.93 -16.80 4.72
N GLN A 14 4.66 -15.73 4.37
CA GLN A 14 5.59 -15.09 5.31
C GLN A 14 4.91 -14.61 6.60
N ALA A 15 5.66 -14.59 7.70
CA ALA A 15 5.15 -14.02 8.95
C ALA A 15 4.92 -12.50 8.82
N PRO A 16 3.82 -11.95 9.38
CA PRO A 16 3.54 -10.52 9.29
C PRO A 16 4.57 -9.72 10.08
N ILE A 17 5.48 -9.04 9.38
CA ILE A 17 6.66 -8.38 9.97
C ILE A 17 6.30 -7.26 10.97
N VAL A 18 5.21 -6.51 10.73
CA VAL A 18 4.84 -5.37 11.59
C VAL A 18 4.47 -5.82 13.01
N PRO A 19 3.66 -6.88 13.24
CA PRO A 19 3.45 -7.47 14.56
C PRO A 19 4.74 -7.99 15.21
N VAL A 20 5.66 -8.60 14.45
CA VAL A 20 6.94 -9.10 14.97
C VAL A 20 7.75 -7.93 15.55
N ILE A 21 7.97 -6.87 14.77
CA ILE A 21 8.66 -5.66 15.23
C ILE A 21 7.90 -4.99 16.39
N GLY A 22 6.57 -4.95 16.33
CA GLY A 22 5.72 -4.42 17.42
C GLY A 22 5.91 -5.14 18.74
N ASN A 23 6.13 -6.47 18.71
CA ASN A 23 6.44 -7.25 19.91
C ASN A 23 7.80 -6.86 20.54
N LEU A 24 8.82 -6.66 19.71
CA LEU A 24 10.15 -6.20 20.16
C LEU A 24 10.07 -4.79 20.78
N ILE A 25 9.34 -3.87 20.12
CA ILE A 25 9.13 -2.50 20.63
C ILE A 25 8.49 -2.51 22.02
N ARG A 26 7.48 -3.36 22.25
CA ARG A 26 6.81 -3.47 23.56
C ARG A 26 7.76 -3.93 24.68
N GLN A 27 8.80 -4.68 24.35
CA GLN A 27 9.82 -5.13 25.33
C GLN A 27 10.84 -4.03 25.67
N VAL A 28 10.90 -2.94 24.87
CA VAL A 28 11.89 -1.85 25.05
C VAL A 28 11.16 -0.51 25.09
N PRO A 29 10.63 -0.10 26.26
CA PRO A 29 9.92 1.18 26.40
C PRO A 29 10.77 2.40 25.98
N GLY A 30 10.12 3.37 25.34
CA GLY A 30 10.77 4.56 24.80
C GLY A 30 11.38 4.38 23.40
N THR A 31 11.11 3.23 22.76
CA THR A 31 11.47 3.02 21.34
C THR A 31 10.61 3.87 20.42
N ILE A 32 11.23 4.67 19.57
CA ILE A 32 10.58 5.41 18.49
C ILE A 32 10.41 4.47 17.28
N SER A 33 9.18 4.28 16.84
CA SER A 33 8.89 3.43 15.68
C SER A 33 8.88 4.22 14.38
N LEU A 34 9.90 4.04 13.55
CA LEU A 34 9.94 4.46 12.16
C LEU A 34 9.47 3.33 11.22
N GLY A 35 8.70 2.37 11.74
CA GLY A 35 8.18 1.22 10.99
C GLY A 35 6.69 1.29 10.64
N GLN A 36 5.94 2.22 11.23
CA GLN A 36 4.48 2.29 11.06
C GLN A 36 4.08 3.00 9.77
N GLY A 37 3.38 2.27 8.89
CA GLY A 37 2.88 2.80 7.61
C GLY A 37 1.54 3.53 7.74
N VAL A 38 1.37 4.42 8.70
CA VAL A 38 0.16 5.23 8.92
C VAL A 38 0.51 6.72 8.96
N VAL A 39 -0.49 7.57 8.98
CA VAL A 39 -0.34 9.02 9.18
C VAL A 39 -0.64 9.40 10.62
N HIS A 40 -0.12 10.53 11.10
CA HIS A 40 -0.27 11.00 12.49
C HIS A 40 -1.58 11.75 12.75
N TYR A 41 -2.34 12.05 11.72
CA TYR A 41 -3.62 12.75 11.82
C TYR A 41 -4.81 11.80 11.64
N GLY A 42 -5.97 12.20 12.17
CA GLY A 42 -7.22 11.45 12.10
C GLY A 42 -8.11 11.87 10.91
N PRO A 43 -9.37 11.43 10.89
CA PRO A 43 -10.34 11.85 9.89
C PRO A 43 -10.79 13.31 10.06
N PRO A 44 -11.36 13.92 9.00
CA PRO A 44 -12.01 15.24 9.11
C PRO A 44 -13.07 15.26 10.21
N PRO A 45 -13.22 16.36 10.99
CA PRO A 45 -14.27 16.46 12.03
C PRO A 45 -15.67 16.16 11.47
N ALA A 46 -15.98 16.60 10.27
CA ALA A 46 -17.26 16.33 9.61
C ALA A 46 -17.55 14.82 9.44
N ALA A 47 -16.53 13.98 9.31
CA ALA A 47 -16.71 12.52 9.25
C ALA A 47 -17.18 11.96 10.59
N ILE A 48 -16.63 12.46 11.70
CA ILE A 48 -17.00 12.04 13.05
C ILE A 48 -18.43 12.48 13.37
N ASP A 49 -18.77 13.71 13.01
CA ASP A 49 -20.13 14.27 13.26
C ASP A 49 -21.18 13.51 12.45
N ALA A 50 -20.91 13.20 11.17
CA ALA A 50 -21.79 12.40 10.34
C ALA A 50 -22.07 10.99 10.92
N VAL A 51 -21.04 10.34 11.47
CA VAL A 51 -21.22 9.04 12.13
C VAL A 51 -22.06 9.16 13.40
N ARG A 52 -21.80 10.18 14.25
CA ARG A 52 -22.59 10.41 15.46
C ARG A 52 -24.07 10.57 15.17
N GLU A 53 -24.39 11.32 14.13
CA GLU A 53 -25.77 11.52 13.68
C GLU A 53 -26.39 10.22 13.18
N ALA A 54 -25.66 9.49 12.34
CA ALA A 54 -26.14 8.26 11.70
C ALA A 54 -26.37 7.12 12.69
N LEU A 55 -25.70 7.08 13.84
CA LEU A 55 -25.88 5.99 14.83
C LEU A 55 -27.28 5.94 15.43
N SER A 56 -28.09 6.99 15.29
CA SER A 56 -29.51 7.00 15.70
C SER A 56 -30.44 6.46 14.60
N ASP A 57 -29.97 6.30 13.38
CA ASP A 57 -30.76 5.76 12.26
C ASP A 57 -30.67 4.22 12.26
N PRO A 58 -31.82 3.51 12.38
CA PRO A 58 -31.86 2.05 12.32
C PRO A 58 -31.18 1.47 11.06
N ALA A 59 -31.27 2.12 9.92
CA ALA A 59 -30.65 1.66 8.67
C ALA A 59 -29.10 1.55 8.76
N THR A 60 -28.47 2.27 9.68
CA THR A 60 -27.03 2.16 9.93
C THR A 60 -26.63 0.79 10.51
N HIS A 61 -27.57 0.10 11.13
CA HIS A 61 -27.35 -1.19 11.81
C HIS A 61 -27.79 -2.40 10.95
N GLU A 62 -28.25 -2.16 9.73
CA GLU A 62 -28.69 -3.19 8.81
C GLU A 62 -27.63 -3.49 7.74
N TYR A 63 -27.67 -4.70 7.17
CA TYR A 63 -26.90 -5.01 5.97
C TYR A 63 -27.31 -4.11 4.83
N GLN A 64 -26.33 -3.61 4.09
CA GLN A 64 -26.52 -2.76 2.93
C GLN A 64 -25.99 -3.46 1.66
N ASP A 65 -26.05 -2.77 0.51
CA ASP A 65 -25.51 -3.30 -0.74
C ASP A 65 -24.04 -3.68 -0.61
N GLY A 66 -23.70 -4.88 -1.08
CA GLY A 66 -22.33 -5.40 -1.02
C GLY A 66 -21.32 -4.52 -1.75
N ALA A 67 -21.70 -3.86 -2.84
CA ALA A 67 -20.81 -2.95 -3.55
C ALA A 67 -20.53 -1.64 -2.78
N GLY A 68 -21.39 -1.29 -1.83
CA GLY A 68 -21.32 -0.08 -1.02
C GLY A 68 -22.55 0.78 -1.10
N LEU A 69 -22.70 1.72 -0.17
CA LEU A 69 -23.83 2.66 -0.12
C LEU A 69 -23.93 3.45 -1.45
N PRO A 70 -25.14 3.61 -2.02
CA PRO A 70 -25.32 4.36 -3.28
C PRO A 70 -24.73 5.79 -3.22
N ALA A 71 -24.88 6.46 -2.08
CA ALA A 71 -24.32 7.80 -1.88
C ALA A 71 -22.77 7.80 -1.88
N LEU A 72 -22.14 6.75 -1.36
CA LEU A 72 -20.68 6.61 -1.41
C LEU A 72 -20.22 6.30 -2.82
N LEU A 73 -20.89 5.38 -3.53
CA LEU A 73 -20.56 5.05 -4.92
C LEU A 73 -20.66 6.27 -5.83
N ALA A 74 -21.69 7.13 -5.64
CA ALA A 74 -21.84 8.38 -6.38
C ALA A 74 -20.68 9.36 -6.07
N ALA A 75 -20.29 9.52 -4.80
CA ALA A 75 -19.18 10.38 -4.41
C ALA A 75 -17.84 9.86 -4.99
N LEU A 76 -17.61 8.55 -4.98
CA LEU A 76 -16.43 7.92 -5.56
C LEU A 76 -16.40 8.05 -7.08
N THR A 77 -17.53 7.92 -7.76
CA THR A 77 -17.64 8.15 -9.21
C THR A 77 -17.20 9.57 -9.55
N SER A 78 -17.70 10.56 -8.81
CA SER A 78 -17.32 11.97 -9.02
C SER A 78 -15.83 12.19 -8.78
N LYS A 79 -15.29 11.63 -7.68
CA LYS A 79 -13.84 11.72 -7.35
C LYS A 79 -12.97 11.07 -8.42
N LEU A 80 -13.29 9.85 -8.85
CA LEU A 80 -12.52 9.13 -9.86
C LEU A 80 -12.52 9.86 -11.21
N SER A 81 -13.65 10.43 -11.60
CA SER A 81 -13.71 11.24 -12.81
C SER A 81 -12.90 12.53 -12.71
N ALA A 82 -13.07 13.28 -11.62
CA ALA A 82 -12.49 14.62 -11.47
C ALA A 82 -10.98 14.59 -11.15
N GLU A 83 -10.52 13.64 -10.34
CA GLU A 83 -9.16 13.62 -9.81
C GLU A 83 -8.27 12.55 -10.49
N ASN A 84 -8.85 11.43 -10.93
CA ASN A 84 -8.10 10.31 -11.50
C ASN A 84 -8.31 10.16 -13.03
N GLY A 85 -9.26 10.88 -13.61
CA GLY A 85 -9.56 10.76 -15.04
C GLY A 85 -10.23 9.44 -15.44
N ILE A 86 -10.80 8.71 -14.49
CA ILE A 86 -11.44 7.40 -14.72
C ILE A 86 -12.94 7.59 -14.93
N ASP A 87 -13.42 7.25 -16.11
CA ASP A 87 -14.84 7.23 -16.44
C ASP A 87 -15.42 5.83 -16.19
N VAL A 88 -16.05 5.65 -15.03
CA VAL A 88 -16.62 4.36 -14.63
C VAL A 88 -17.86 3.97 -15.44
N SER A 89 -18.48 4.89 -16.22
CA SER A 89 -19.61 4.58 -17.08
C SER A 89 -19.24 3.78 -18.33
N ARG A 90 -17.94 3.64 -18.62
CA ARG A 90 -17.41 3.02 -19.83
C ARG A 90 -16.81 1.63 -19.58
N GLY A 91 -17.57 0.71 -19.01
CA GLY A 91 -17.14 -0.68 -18.83
C GLY A 91 -16.34 -0.94 -17.56
N SER A 92 -16.36 -0.02 -16.60
CA SER A 92 -15.85 -0.20 -15.25
C SER A 92 -16.95 -0.20 -14.20
N ARG A 93 -16.65 -0.78 -13.04
CA ARG A 93 -17.50 -0.76 -11.84
C ARG A 93 -16.68 -0.29 -10.65
N ILE A 94 -17.37 0.20 -9.62
CA ILE A 94 -16.75 0.53 -8.32
C ILE A 94 -17.25 -0.48 -7.28
N MET A 95 -16.34 -0.88 -6.39
CA MET A 95 -16.66 -1.64 -5.18
C MET A 95 -15.93 -1.03 -3.99
N VAL A 96 -16.68 -0.78 -2.92
CA VAL A 96 -16.13 -0.39 -1.61
C VAL A 96 -15.67 -1.65 -0.88
N THR A 97 -14.53 -1.58 -0.21
CA THR A 97 -13.92 -2.72 0.48
C THR A 97 -13.45 -2.34 1.88
N ALA A 98 -13.18 -3.34 2.72
CA ALA A 98 -12.60 -3.11 4.05
C ALA A 98 -11.10 -2.77 3.97
N GLY A 99 -10.79 -1.67 3.28
CA GLY A 99 -9.43 -1.19 2.98
C GLY A 99 -8.83 -1.84 1.74
N ALA A 100 -7.70 -1.30 1.27
CA ALA A 100 -7.05 -1.76 0.04
C ALA A 100 -6.52 -3.21 0.11
N ASN A 101 -6.13 -3.71 1.30
CA ASN A 101 -5.75 -5.12 1.45
C ASN A 101 -6.90 -6.07 1.04
N MET A 102 -8.14 -5.73 1.41
CA MET A 102 -9.31 -6.50 1.00
C MET A 102 -9.56 -6.36 -0.49
N ALA A 103 -9.41 -5.15 -1.06
CA ALA A 103 -9.52 -4.93 -2.50
C ALA A 103 -8.53 -5.81 -3.28
N PHE A 104 -7.27 -5.89 -2.83
CA PHE A 104 -6.27 -6.73 -3.46
C PHE A 104 -6.63 -8.21 -3.36
N MET A 105 -7.04 -8.70 -2.19
CA MET A 105 -7.47 -10.10 -2.01
C MET A 105 -8.68 -10.43 -2.90
N HIS A 106 -9.63 -9.50 -3.03
CA HIS A 106 -10.78 -9.66 -3.95
C HIS A 106 -10.32 -9.78 -5.40
N ALA A 107 -9.38 -8.91 -5.82
CA ALA A 107 -8.81 -8.97 -7.17
C ALA A 107 -8.14 -10.33 -7.42
N VAL A 108 -7.26 -10.77 -6.51
CA VAL A 108 -6.57 -12.06 -6.63
C VAL A 108 -7.58 -13.21 -6.77
N LEU A 109 -8.54 -13.33 -5.84
CA LEU A 109 -9.53 -14.42 -5.87
C LEU A 109 -10.46 -14.38 -7.09
N ALA A 110 -10.72 -13.19 -7.64
CA ALA A 110 -11.61 -13.04 -8.80
C ALA A 110 -10.94 -13.38 -10.14
N ILE A 111 -9.62 -13.26 -10.24
CA ILE A 111 -8.90 -13.39 -11.53
C ILE A 111 -7.97 -14.59 -11.60
N THR A 112 -7.77 -15.34 -10.52
CA THR A 112 -6.82 -16.46 -10.47
C THR A 112 -7.47 -17.79 -10.12
N ALA A 113 -6.76 -18.86 -10.45
CA ALA A 113 -6.95 -20.20 -9.96
C ALA A 113 -5.64 -20.70 -9.29
N PRO A 114 -5.69 -21.76 -8.45
CA PRO A 114 -4.48 -22.32 -7.86
C PRO A 114 -3.40 -22.64 -8.91
N GLY A 115 -2.17 -22.21 -8.66
CA GLY A 115 -1.01 -22.36 -9.56
C GLY A 115 -0.83 -21.23 -10.58
N ASP A 116 -1.74 -20.27 -10.65
CA ASP A 116 -1.55 -19.07 -11.46
C ASP A 116 -0.44 -18.17 -10.88
N GLU A 117 0.05 -17.24 -11.69
CA GLU A 117 1.16 -16.35 -11.37
C GLU A 117 0.72 -14.89 -11.38
N ILE A 118 1.22 -14.11 -10.42
CA ILE A 118 1.09 -12.65 -10.39
C ILE A 118 2.47 -12.03 -10.26
N ILE A 119 2.80 -11.12 -11.16
CA ILE A 119 4.10 -10.45 -11.19
C ILE A 119 4.09 -9.25 -10.22
N LEU A 120 5.07 -9.22 -9.30
CA LEU A 120 5.35 -8.14 -8.37
C LEU A 120 6.65 -7.43 -8.73
N ASN A 121 6.62 -6.09 -8.78
CA ASN A 121 7.85 -5.29 -8.84
C ASN A 121 8.53 -5.28 -7.46
N VAL A 122 9.79 -5.67 -7.37
CA VAL A 122 10.61 -5.63 -6.14
C VAL A 122 11.29 -4.26 -6.04
N PRO A 123 11.13 -3.53 -4.92
CA PRO A 123 10.43 -3.88 -3.69
C PRO A 123 8.91 -3.77 -3.81
N PHE A 124 8.20 -4.72 -3.21
CA PHE A 124 6.74 -4.78 -3.19
C PHE A 124 6.17 -4.52 -1.79
N TYR A 125 4.86 -4.28 -1.71
CA TYR A 125 4.14 -4.27 -0.44
C TYR A 125 3.87 -5.71 0.02
N PHE A 126 4.36 -6.07 1.21
CA PHE A 126 4.40 -7.47 1.69
C PHE A 126 3.03 -8.17 1.70
N ASN A 127 1.92 -7.45 1.97
CA ASN A 127 0.62 -8.09 1.95
C ASN A 127 0.16 -8.50 0.55
N HIS A 128 0.77 -7.98 -0.53
CA HIS A 128 0.47 -8.44 -1.89
C HIS A 128 1.03 -9.86 -2.11
N GLU A 129 2.29 -10.12 -1.77
CA GLU A 129 2.87 -11.47 -1.82
C GLU A 129 2.06 -12.43 -0.94
N MET A 130 1.79 -12.05 0.31
CA MET A 130 1.01 -12.87 1.25
C MET A 130 -0.38 -13.23 0.69
N ALA A 131 -1.09 -12.29 0.07
CA ALA A 131 -2.42 -12.56 -0.50
C ALA A 131 -2.37 -13.50 -1.71
N ILE A 132 -1.32 -13.37 -2.55
CA ILE A 132 -1.08 -14.26 -3.70
C ILE A 132 -0.84 -15.69 -3.21
N GLU A 133 0.03 -15.87 -2.22
CA GLU A 133 0.34 -17.18 -1.64
C GLU A 133 -0.85 -17.78 -0.90
N MET A 134 -1.65 -16.97 -0.18
CA MET A 134 -2.90 -17.41 0.44
C MET A 134 -3.93 -17.95 -0.56
N ALA A 135 -3.88 -17.52 -1.81
CA ALA A 135 -4.72 -18.00 -2.89
C ALA A 135 -4.15 -19.24 -3.64
N ASP A 136 -3.10 -19.87 -3.12
CA ASP A 136 -2.35 -20.95 -3.79
C ASP A 136 -1.77 -20.53 -5.15
N CYS A 137 -1.45 -19.25 -5.32
CA CYS A 137 -0.81 -18.66 -6.48
C CYS A 137 0.67 -18.38 -6.21
N THR A 138 1.42 -18.09 -7.27
CA THR A 138 2.85 -17.79 -7.18
C THR A 138 3.11 -16.30 -7.40
N ALA A 139 3.81 -15.65 -6.47
CA ALA A 139 4.34 -14.31 -6.66
C ALA A 139 5.64 -14.37 -7.48
N VAL A 140 5.60 -13.87 -8.71
CA VAL A 140 6.79 -13.78 -9.59
C VAL A 140 7.45 -12.43 -9.37
N CYS A 141 8.61 -12.43 -8.71
CA CYS A 141 9.32 -11.22 -8.33
C CYS A 141 10.21 -10.70 -9.46
N VAL A 142 10.01 -9.45 -9.89
CA VAL A 142 10.82 -8.78 -10.90
C VAL A 142 11.50 -7.55 -10.30
N ALA A 143 12.83 -7.51 -10.34
CA ALA A 143 13.60 -6.40 -9.81
C ALA A 143 13.36 -5.11 -10.60
N THR A 144 13.17 -4.01 -9.88
CA THR A 144 13.20 -2.65 -10.42
C THR A 144 14.65 -2.18 -10.70
N ASP A 145 14.79 -0.98 -11.24
CA ASP A 145 16.10 -0.34 -11.38
C ASP A 145 16.61 0.25 -10.05
N GLU A 146 17.77 0.91 -10.06
CA GLU A 146 18.41 1.53 -8.90
C GLU A 146 17.61 2.70 -8.30
N ARG A 147 16.65 3.26 -9.08
CA ARG A 147 15.71 4.30 -8.63
C ARG A 147 14.33 3.74 -8.31
N TYR A 148 14.25 2.41 -8.20
CA TYR A 148 13.00 1.69 -7.97
C TYR A 148 11.93 1.92 -9.05
N GLN A 149 12.34 2.20 -10.33
CA GLN A 149 11.42 2.26 -11.44
C GLN A 149 11.24 0.87 -12.08
N PRO A 150 10.02 0.52 -12.56
CA PRO A 150 9.77 -0.74 -13.23
C PRO A 150 10.62 -0.92 -14.49
N ARG A 151 11.11 -2.13 -14.72
CA ARG A 151 11.86 -2.51 -15.91
C ARG A 151 10.96 -3.28 -16.86
N LEU A 152 10.49 -2.61 -17.92
CA LEU A 152 9.50 -3.18 -18.85
C LEU A 152 10.01 -4.44 -19.57
N ASP A 153 11.30 -4.48 -19.92
CA ASP A 153 11.96 -5.64 -20.53
C ASP A 153 11.91 -6.86 -19.63
N ALA A 154 12.24 -6.68 -18.35
CA ALA A 154 12.21 -7.72 -17.36
C ALA A 154 10.78 -8.20 -17.05
N LEU A 155 9.81 -7.27 -16.96
CA LEU A 155 8.40 -7.61 -16.78
C LEU A 155 7.89 -8.44 -17.97
N ARG A 156 8.21 -8.03 -19.21
CA ARG A 156 7.82 -8.76 -20.43
C ARG A 156 8.42 -10.17 -20.46
N ALA A 157 9.66 -10.33 -20.04
CA ALA A 157 10.34 -11.62 -19.99
C ALA A 157 9.80 -12.57 -18.90
N ALA A 158 9.21 -12.02 -17.83
CA ALA A 158 8.65 -12.78 -16.73
C ALA A 158 7.23 -13.32 -16.99
N ILE A 159 6.56 -12.87 -18.06
CA ILE A 159 5.20 -13.31 -18.40
C ILE A 159 5.24 -14.74 -18.95
N THR A 160 4.43 -15.63 -18.37
CA THR A 160 4.17 -17.00 -18.81
C THR A 160 2.69 -17.20 -19.12
N ASP A 161 2.31 -18.40 -19.58
CA ASP A 161 0.90 -18.75 -19.81
C ASP A 161 0.06 -18.80 -18.51
N ARG A 162 0.72 -18.89 -17.35
CA ARG A 162 0.08 -18.84 -16.03
C ARG A 162 -0.05 -17.43 -15.47
N THR A 163 0.61 -16.45 -16.05
CA THR A 163 0.55 -15.07 -15.57
C THR A 163 -0.85 -14.51 -15.74
N ARG A 164 -1.43 -13.98 -14.66
CA ARG A 164 -2.76 -13.35 -14.64
C ARG A 164 -2.71 -11.84 -14.47
N ALA A 165 -1.69 -11.32 -13.78
CA ALA A 165 -1.58 -9.88 -13.55
C ALA A 165 -0.14 -9.43 -13.36
N ILE A 166 0.06 -8.12 -13.62
CA ILE A 166 1.22 -7.34 -13.13
C ILE A 166 0.70 -6.35 -12.11
N VAL A 167 1.38 -6.25 -10.95
CA VAL A 167 1.04 -5.31 -9.88
C VAL A 167 1.99 -4.11 -9.90
N THR A 168 1.43 -2.90 -9.86
CA THR A 168 2.19 -1.68 -9.59
C THR A 168 1.69 -1.03 -8.31
N VAL A 169 2.62 -0.47 -7.51
CA VAL A 169 2.31 0.32 -6.33
C VAL A 169 2.94 1.69 -6.52
N THR A 170 2.12 2.73 -6.71
CA THR A 170 2.66 4.07 -6.96
C THR A 170 1.75 5.18 -6.43
N PRO A 171 2.28 6.12 -5.63
CA PRO A 171 3.62 6.13 -5.01
C PRO A 171 3.92 4.87 -4.20
N ASN A 172 5.16 4.41 -4.22
CA ASN A 172 5.52 3.06 -3.78
C ASN A 172 5.72 2.94 -2.25
N ASN A 173 5.20 1.89 -1.69
CA ASN A 173 5.59 1.34 -0.40
C ASN A 173 6.37 0.03 -0.67
N PRO A 174 7.67 -0.04 -0.33
CA PRO A 174 8.38 0.70 0.71
C PRO A 174 9.31 1.84 0.23
N SER A 175 9.53 2.04 -1.07
CA SER A 175 10.62 2.88 -1.56
C SER A 175 10.30 4.39 -1.61
N GLY A 176 9.03 4.77 -1.65
CA GLY A 176 8.59 6.15 -1.89
C GLY A 176 8.75 6.61 -3.35
N ALA A 177 9.14 5.72 -4.26
CA ALA A 177 9.25 6.05 -5.68
C ALA A 177 7.88 6.35 -6.28
N VAL A 178 7.81 7.36 -7.15
CA VAL A 178 6.66 7.63 -8.00
C VAL A 178 6.99 7.10 -9.39
N PHE A 179 6.19 6.16 -9.89
CA PHE A 179 6.42 5.61 -11.21
C PHE A 179 6.04 6.63 -12.29
N SER A 180 6.85 6.71 -13.33
CA SER A 180 6.59 7.65 -14.43
C SER A 180 5.33 7.26 -15.19
N GLU A 181 4.61 8.27 -15.73
CA GLU A 181 3.47 8.01 -16.62
C GLU A 181 3.85 7.10 -17.78
N ALA A 182 5.03 7.31 -18.37
CA ALA A 182 5.51 6.50 -19.47
C ALA A 182 5.65 5.02 -19.08
N SER A 183 6.21 4.74 -17.90
CA SER A 183 6.35 3.36 -17.38
C SER A 183 4.98 2.73 -17.10
N LEU A 184 4.07 3.46 -16.44
CA LEU A 184 2.72 2.96 -16.13
C LEU A 184 1.93 2.67 -17.40
N ARG A 185 2.00 3.56 -18.40
CA ARG A 185 1.35 3.40 -19.70
C ARG A 185 1.90 2.19 -20.44
N ALA A 186 3.22 2.01 -20.45
CA ALA A 186 3.87 0.87 -21.10
C ALA A 186 3.47 -0.48 -20.43
N ILE A 187 3.41 -0.52 -19.10
CA ILE A 187 2.95 -1.71 -18.36
C ILE A 187 1.46 -1.98 -18.65
N ASN A 188 0.62 -0.94 -18.62
CA ASN A 188 -0.81 -1.09 -18.90
C ASN A 188 -1.06 -1.62 -20.33
N THR A 189 -0.35 -1.06 -21.32
CA THR A 189 -0.40 -1.54 -22.70
C THR A 189 0.06 -3.00 -22.80
N LEU A 190 1.18 -3.35 -22.15
CA LEU A 190 1.69 -4.73 -22.12
C LEU A 190 0.65 -5.70 -21.52
N CYS A 191 -0.04 -5.33 -20.46
CA CYS A 191 -1.10 -6.14 -19.87
C CYS A 191 -2.25 -6.37 -20.86
N GLY A 192 -2.72 -5.32 -21.54
CA GLY A 192 -3.78 -5.43 -22.55
C GLY A 192 -3.36 -6.31 -23.74
N GLU A 193 -2.13 -6.15 -24.26
CA GLU A 193 -1.59 -6.95 -25.36
C GLU A 193 -1.47 -8.44 -25.01
N ARG A 194 -1.22 -8.75 -23.75
CA ARG A 194 -1.03 -10.13 -23.24
C ARG A 194 -2.31 -10.75 -22.70
N GLY A 195 -3.42 -10.01 -22.64
CA GLY A 195 -4.68 -10.50 -22.08
C GLY A 195 -4.60 -10.79 -20.58
N ILE A 196 -3.74 -10.06 -19.84
CA ILE A 196 -3.59 -10.15 -18.38
C ILE A 196 -4.02 -8.85 -17.71
N TYR A 197 -4.25 -8.88 -16.39
CA TYR A 197 -4.69 -7.69 -15.67
C TYR A 197 -3.52 -6.79 -15.22
N HIS A 198 -3.76 -5.49 -15.17
CA HIS A 198 -2.92 -4.53 -14.46
C HIS A 198 -3.60 -4.19 -13.13
N ILE A 199 -3.04 -4.64 -12.00
CA ILE A 199 -3.50 -4.25 -10.67
C ILE A 199 -2.66 -3.04 -10.23
N ALA A 200 -3.30 -1.87 -10.13
CA ALA A 200 -2.65 -0.62 -9.74
C ALA A 200 -3.07 -0.23 -8.31
N ASP A 201 -2.15 -0.37 -7.36
CA ASP A 201 -2.33 0.10 -5.99
C ASP A 201 -1.92 1.57 -5.89
N GLU A 202 -2.92 2.44 -5.76
CA GLU A 202 -2.79 3.91 -5.79
C GLU A 202 -3.14 4.56 -4.44
N VAL A 203 -3.00 3.82 -3.33
CA VAL A 203 -3.39 4.29 -1.98
C VAL A 203 -2.63 5.52 -1.49
N TYR A 204 -1.52 5.88 -2.11
CA TYR A 204 -0.71 7.06 -1.81
C TYR A 204 -0.88 8.17 -2.86
N GLU A 205 -1.92 8.17 -3.66
CA GLU A 205 -2.15 9.09 -4.79
C GLU A 205 -1.96 10.58 -4.47
N TYR A 206 -2.27 11.03 -3.24
CA TYR A 206 -2.11 12.42 -2.82
C TYR A 206 -0.71 12.76 -2.30
N PHE A 207 0.10 11.76 -1.99
CA PHE A 207 1.42 11.93 -1.40
C PHE A 207 2.49 11.95 -2.49
N THR A 208 2.56 13.07 -3.21
CA THR A 208 3.63 13.36 -4.17
C THR A 208 4.28 14.69 -3.82
N TYR A 209 5.59 14.80 -4.01
CA TYR A 209 6.40 15.93 -3.59
C TYR A 209 7.17 16.54 -4.78
N GLY A 210 7.45 17.85 -4.68
CA GLY A 210 8.20 18.55 -5.71
C GLY A 210 7.52 18.54 -7.09
N ALA A 211 8.23 18.08 -8.10
CA ALA A 211 7.74 17.99 -9.47
C ALA A 211 6.97 16.70 -9.77
N ALA A 212 7.03 15.69 -8.87
CA ALA A 212 6.35 14.42 -9.08
C ALA A 212 4.83 14.59 -9.14
N ARG A 213 4.20 13.83 -10.02
CA ARG A 213 2.74 13.80 -10.17
C ARG A 213 2.28 12.36 -10.21
N HIS A 214 1.19 12.08 -9.50
CA HIS A 214 0.49 10.81 -9.61
C HIS A 214 -0.35 10.78 -10.88
N VAL A 215 -0.35 9.63 -11.55
CA VAL A 215 -1.20 9.34 -12.71
C VAL A 215 -1.88 7.99 -12.46
N SER A 216 -3.21 7.96 -12.59
CA SER A 216 -3.98 6.74 -12.42
C SER A 216 -3.92 5.85 -13.65
N SER A 217 -3.53 4.60 -13.47
CA SER A 217 -3.44 3.63 -14.57
C SER A 217 -4.79 3.30 -15.19
N GLY A 218 -5.87 3.41 -14.44
CA GLY A 218 -7.24 3.22 -14.93
C GLY A 218 -7.72 4.30 -15.92
N ALA A 219 -7.02 5.43 -16.02
CA ALA A 219 -7.34 6.52 -16.94
C ALA A 219 -6.80 6.32 -18.37
N PHE A 220 -5.93 5.35 -18.60
CA PHE A 220 -5.34 5.13 -19.92
C PHE A 220 -6.37 4.60 -20.92
N PRO A 221 -6.24 4.94 -22.20
CA PRO A 221 -7.14 4.42 -23.24
C PRO A 221 -7.16 2.90 -23.26
N GLY A 222 -8.36 2.29 -23.17
CA GLY A 222 -8.53 0.84 -23.14
C GLY A 222 -8.32 0.18 -21.74
N ALA A 223 -7.86 0.91 -20.75
CA ALA A 223 -7.57 0.40 -19.40
C ALA A 223 -8.79 -0.24 -18.74
N GLN A 224 -10.00 0.25 -19.02
CA GLN A 224 -11.24 -0.28 -18.46
C GLN A 224 -11.47 -1.76 -18.74
N ALA A 225 -10.79 -2.35 -19.72
CA ALA A 225 -10.93 -3.76 -20.07
C ALA A 225 -10.09 -4.69 -19.17
N HIS A 226 -9.01 -4.19 -18.55
CA HIS A 226 -8.02 -5.04 -17.87
C HIS A 226 -7.35 -4.39 -16.67
N THR A 227 -7.73 -3.18 -16.25
CA THR A 227 -7.12 -2.51 -15.09
C THR A 227 -8.02 -2.57 -13.87
N ILE A 228 -7.43 -2.99 -12.74
CA ILE A 228 -8.03 -2.94 -11.41
C ILE A 228 -7.25 -1.89 -10.63
N ALA A 229 -7.81 -0.68 -10.50
CA ALA A 229 -7.20 0.42 -9.76
C ALA A 229 -7.75 0.47 -8.33
N MET A 230 -6.86 0.44 -7.32
CA MET A 230 -7.21 0.34 -5.91
C MET A 230 -6.83 1.59 -5.15
N TYR A 231 -7.71 2.03 -4.26
CA TYR A 231 -7.61 3.25 -3.48
C TYR A 231 -7.95 3.01 -2.01
N SER A 232 -7.56 3.93 -1.15
CA SER A 232 -7.88 3.85 0.26
C SER A 232 -7.99 5.23 0.91
N LEU A 233 -8.94 5.37 1.83
CA LEU A 233 -9.01 6.53 2.69
C LEU A 233 -8.03 6.43 3.89
N SER A 234 -7.42 5.27 4.10
CA SER A 234 -6.53 5.00 5.24
C SER A 234 -5.39 6.00 5.39
N LYS A 235 -4.86 6.52 4.28
CA LYS A 235 -3.70 7.42 4.28
C LYS A 235 -4.13 8.87 4.15
N ALA A 236 -4.79 9.21 3.05
CA ALA A 236 -5.18 10.58 2.74
C ALA A 236 -6.08 11.22 3.81
N TYR A 237 -7.01 10.46 4.37
CA TYR A 237 -7.99 10.94 5.34
C TYR A 237 -7.79 10.43 6.76
N GLY A 238 -6.67 9.77 7.08
CA GLY A 238 -6.40 9.25 8.42
C GLY A 238 -7.34 8.10 8.85
N PHE A 239 -7.85 7.31 7.91
CA PHE A 239 -8.85 6.26 8.10
C PHE A 239 -8.28 4.86 8.34
N ALA A 240 -7.04 4.72 8.78
CA ALA A 240 -6.41 3.40 8.88
C ALA A 240 -7.23 2.40 9.72
N GLY A 241 -7.77 2.84 10.86
CA GLY A 241 -8.62 2.02 11.75
C GLY A 241 -10.07 1.87 11.28
N TRP A 242 -10.55 2.71 10.35
CA TRP A 242 -11.93 2.69 9.85
C TRP A 242 -12.17 1.63 8.79
N ARG A 243 -11.10 1.10 8.21
CA ARG A 243 -11.14 0.04 7.22
C ARG A 243 -12.02 0.36 6.00
N ILE A 244 -11.76 1.48 5.32
CA ILE A 244 -12.39 1.84 4.04
C ILE A 244 -11.36 2.01 2.94
N GLY A 245 -11.55 1.24 1.88
CA GLY A 245 -10.92 1.37 0.58
C GLY A 245 -11.97 1.15 -0.51
N TYR A 246 -11.53 1.26 -1.74
CA TYR A 246 -12.37 0.98 -2.89
C TYR A 246 -11.51 0.65 -4.10
N MET A 247 -12.13 0.06 -5.12
CA MET A 247 -11.49 -0.21 -6.39
C MET A 247 -12.40 0.14 -7.55
N ALA A 248 -11.79 0.58 -8.66
CA ALA A 248 -12.41 0.62 -9.98
C ALA A 248 -11.88 -0.58 -10.77
N TYR A 249 -12.76 -1.39 -11.35
CA TYR A 249 -12.39 -2.66 -11.98
C TYR A 249 -13.23 -2.94 -13.24
N PRO A 250 -12.77 -3.80 -14.17
CA PRO A 250 -13.50 -4.18 -15.37
C PRO A 250 -14.89 -4.75 -15.07
N GLU A 251 -15.92 -4.26 -15.76
CA GLU A 251 -17.32 -4.66 -15.52
C GLU A 251 -17.55 -6.17 -15.63
N HIS A 252 -16.84 -6.87 -16.53
CA HIS A 252 -16.98 -8.32 -16.67
C HIS A 252 -16.57 -9.12 -15.42
N LEU A 253 -15.80 -8.52 -14.51
CA LEU A 253 -15.44 -9.14 -13.22
C LEU A 253 -16.54 -8.98 -12.16
N ALA A 254 -17.59 -8.19 -12.41
CA ALA A 254 -18.60 -7.90 -11.40
C ALA A 254 -19.24 -9.15 -10.76
N PRO A 255 -19.58 -10.23 -11.50
CA PRO A 255 -20.11 -11.44 -10.88
C PRO A 255 -19.12 -12.16 -9.96
N ALA A 256 -17.83 -12.18 -10.30
CA ALA A 256 -16.79 -12.78 -9.46
C ALA A 256 -16.53 -11.94 -8.22
N MET A 257 -16.38 -10.62 -8.39
CA MET A 257 -16.17 -9.68 -7.29
C MET A 257 -17.33 -9.72 -6.27
N ALA A 258 -18.58 -9.79 -6.76
CA ALA A 258 -19.75 -9.89 -5.89
C ALA A 258 -19.73 -11.16 -5.02
N LYS A 259 -19.36 -12.32 -5.60
CA LYS A 259 -19.24 -13.57 -4.84
C LYS A 259 -18.17 -13.49 -3.74
N VAL A 260 -17.03 -12.91 -4.04
CA VAL A 260 -15.95 -12.76 -3.08
C VAL A 260 -16.34 -11.81 -1.95
N GLN A 261 -16.92 -10.65 -2.30
CA GLN A 261 -17.38 -9.65 -1.33
C GLN A 261 -18.45 -10.22 -0.39
N ASP A 262 -19.49 -10.85 -0.95
CA ASP A 262 -20.58 -11.42 -0.17
C ASP A 262 -20.09 -12.50 0.80
N THR A 263 -19.18 -13.37 0.34
CA THR A 263 -18.68 -14.49 1.15
C THR A 263 -17.77 -14.02 2.29
N ILE A 264 -16.92 -12.99 2.05
CA ILE A 264 -15.91 -12.56 3.03
C ILE A 264 -16.44 -11.49 3.98
N LEU A 265 -17.26 -10.56 3.49
CA LEU A 265 -17.63 -9.34 4.22
C LEU A 265 -19.13 -9.07 4.26
N VAL A 266 -19.90 -9.62 3.32
CA VAL A 266 -21.32 -9.29 3.03
C VAL A 266 -21.44 -7.86 2.51
N CYS A 267 -21.19 -6.85 3.35
CA CYS A 267 -21.11 -5.43 2.98
C CYS A 267 -20.04 -4.72 3.81
N PRO A 268 -19.47 -3.63 3.30
CA PRO A 268 -18.52 -2.82 4.08
C PRO A 268 -19.21 -2.18 5.29
N PRO A 269 -18.49 -1.90 6.40
CA PRO A 269 -19.08 -1.32 7.62
C PRO A 269 -19.79 0.00 7.33
N VAL A 270 -21.09 0.07 7.59
CA VAL A 270 -21.97 1.21 7.21
C VAL A 270 -21.49 2.53 7.83
N ALA A 271 -21.19 2.52 9.13
CA ALA A 271 -20.67 3.71 9.82
C ALA A 271 -19.39 4.26 9.16
N SER A 272 -18.48 3.37 8.73
CA SER A 272 -17.26 3.76 8.02
C SER A 272 -17.54 4.32 6.63
N GLN A 273 -18.55 3.82 5.94
CA GLN A 273 -18.98 4.36 4.65
C GLN A 273 -19.58 5.76 4.80
N ILE A 274 -20.39 6.00 5.85
CA ILE A 274 -20.94 7.32 6.16
C ILE A 274 -19.82 8.34 6.45
N ALA A 275 -18.82 7.94 7.26
CA ALA A 275 -17.64 8.76 7.49
C ALA A 275 -16.88 9.08 6.18
N ALA A 276 -16.78 8.09 5.27
CA ALA A 276 -16.13 8.26 3.98
C ALA A 276 -16.87 9.27 3.09
N ILE A 277 -18.22 9.22 3.04
CA ILE A 277 -19.04 10.19 2.30
C ILE A 277 -18.77 11.61 2.79
N ALA A 278 -18.77 11.83 4.11
CA ALA A 278 -18.51 13.13 4.69
C ALA A 278 -17.08 13.61 4.40
N SER A 279 -16.09 12.71 4.44
CA SER A 279 -14.69 13.02 4.10
C SER A 279 -14.51 13.41 2.65
N LEU A 280 -15.14 12.69 1.73
CA LEU A 280 -15.08 12.99 0.28
C LEU A 280 -15.77 14.31 -0.06
N LYS A 281 -16.79 14.74 0.71
CA LYS A 281 -17.39 16.08 0.58
C LYS A 281 -16.43 17.19 0.97
N VAL A 282 -15.60 17.00 2.01
CA VAL A 282 -14.53 17.94 2.36
C VAL A 282 -13.45 17.94 1.29
N GLY A 283 -13.18 16.76 0.71
CA GLY A 283 -12.33 16.58 -0.45
C GLY A 283 -10.84 16.76 -0.14
N ARG A 284 -10.06 16.89 -1.22
CA ARG A 284 -8.59 16.99 -1.21
C ARG A 284 -8.07 18.15 -0.35
N ALA A 285 -8.85 19.21 -0.19
CA ALA A 285 -8.49 20.37 0.64
C ALA A 285 -8.15 20.00 2.09
N TYR A 286 -8.74 18.92 2.61
CA TYR A 286 -8.36 18.37 3.93
C TYR A 286 -6.94 17.78 3.94
N CYS A 287 -6.56 17.10 2.86
CA CYS A 287 -5.29 16.36 2.79
C CYS A 287 -4.08 17.28 2.54
N GLU A 288 -4.27 18.38 1.81
CA GLU A 288 -3.17 19.23 1.34
C GLU A 288 -2.29 19.84 2.45
N PRO A 289 -2.81 20.36 3.57
CA PRO A 289 -1.97 20.84 4.68
C PRO A 289 -1.09 19.73 5.25
N HIS A 290 -1.62 18.54 5.41
CA HIS A 290 -0.90 17.37 5.93
C HIS A 290 0.19 16.90 4.95
N VAL A 291 -0.08 16.92 3.65
CA VAL A 291 0.93 16.58 2.63
C VAL A 291 2.07 17.60 2.63
N ARG A 292 1.77 18.92 2.80
CA ARG A 292 2.81 19.95 2.94
C ARG A 292 3.66 19.79 4.20
N GLU A 293 3.04 19.42 5.32
CA GLU A 293 3.78 19.09 6.54
C GLU A 293 4.71 17.89 6.32
N LEU A 294 4.19 16.79 5.74
CA LEU A 294 4.97 15.61 5.42
C LEU A 294 6.12 15.89 4.44
N ALA A 295 5.95 16.82 3.51
CA ALA A 295 7.04 17.27 2.65
C ALA A 295 8.20 17.85 3.47
N SER A 296 7.90 18.68 4.47
CA SER A 296 8.92 19.26 5.36
C SER A 296 9.61 18.21 6.26
N ILE A 297 8.86 17.18 6.66
CA ILE A 297 9.41 16.04 7.43
C ILE A 297 10.31 15.19 6.54
N ARG A 298 9.89 14.92 5.30
CA ARG A 298 10.67 14.22 4.29
C ARG A 298 12.06 14.86 4.11
N ASP A 299 12.11 16.18 3.97
CA ASP A 299 13.36 16.89 3.75
C ASP A 299 14.34 16.69 4.93
N ILE A 300 13.84 16.68 6.16
CA ILE A 300 14.66 16.34 7.35
C ILE A 300 15.17 14.89 7.25
N VAL A 301 14.28 13.94 6.97
CA VAL A 301 14.62 12.51 6.88
C VAL A 301 15.74 12.28 5.87
N PHE A 302 15.59 12.81 4.64
CA PHE A 302 16.57 12.59 3.58
C PHE A 302 17.88 13.33 3.85
N SER A 303 17.85 14.53 4.45
CA SER A 303 19.05 15.25 4.89
C SER A 303 19.85 14.44 5.89
N GLU A 304 19.21 13.95 6.95
CA GLU A 304 19.86 13.17 8.00
C GLU A 304 20.36 11.80 7.50
N LEU A 305 19.57 11.09 6.68
CA LEU A 305 19.98 9.79 6.12
C LEU A 305 21.16 9.94 5.14
N SER A 306 21.27 11.06 4.43
CA SER A 306 22.40 11.34 3.54
C SER A 306 23.73 11.41 4.28
N ALA A 307 23.72 11.77 5.57
CA ALA A 307 24.91 11.81 6.44
C ALA A 307 25.46 10.41 6.76
N LEU A 308 24.78 9.33 6.38
CA LEU A 308 25.29 7.95 6.48
C LEU A 308 26.28 7.57 5.38
N ALA A 309 26.44 8.36 4.32
CA ALA A 309 27.40 8.04 3.26
C ALA A 309 28.84 7.97 3.84
N PRO A 310 29.66 6.96 3.44
CA PRO A 310 29.38 5.91 2.47
C PRO A 310 28.78 4.62 3.08
N LEU A 311 28.44 4.59 4.37
CA LEU A 311 27.91 3.39 5.06
C LEU A 311 26.55 2.95 4.52
N ALA A 312 25.77 3.89 4.00
CA ALA A 312 24.47 3.60 3.44
C ALA A 312 24.12 4.56 2.30
N THR A 313 23.17 4.14 1.46
CA THR A 313 22.58 4.94 0.39
C THR A 313 21.07 4.93 0.48
N VAL A 314 20.45 6.07 0.16
CA VAL A 314 19.01 6.20 0.05
C VAL A 314 18.67 6.94 -1.24
N PRO A 315 18.06 6.28 -2.24
CA PRO A 315 17.56 6.96 -3.44
C PRO A 315 16.48 7.99 -3.07
N ALA A 316 16.39 9.06 -3.84
CA ALA A 316 15.34 10.06 -3.67
C ALA A 316 13.96 9.39 -3.80
N ALA A 317 13.06 9.74 -2.87
CA ALA A 317 11.68 9.29 -2.87
C ALA A 317 10.77 10.52 -2.98
N ASP A 318 10.03 10.59 -4.07
CA ASP A 318 9.19 11.76 -4.38
C ASP A 318 7.71 11.49 -4.11
N GLY A 319 7.41 10.39 -3.38
CA GLY A 319 6.05 10.05 -2.98
C GLY A 319 5.93 9.23 -1.71
N ALA A 320 4.70 8.97 -1.32
CA ALA A 320 4.33 8.30 -0.07
C ALA A 320 4.97 8.97 1.16
N PHE A 321 5.34 8.22 2.17
CA PHE A 321 6.06 8.73 3.36
C PHE A 321 7.05 7.65 3.85
N TYR A 322 7.83 7.12 2.90
CA TYR A 322 8.84 6.10 3.12
C TYR A 322 10.16 6.47 2.48
N ALA A 323 11.23 5.98 3.07
CA ALA A 323 12.55 5.88 2.46
C ALA A 323 13.02 4.43 2.57
N LEU A 324 13.57 3.87 1.50
CA LEU A 324 14.19 2.55 1.52
C LEU A 324 15.72 2.72 1.53
N LEU A 325 16.29 2.53 2.70
CA LEU A 325 17.71 2.70 2.98
C LEU A 325 18.45 1.39 2.66
N LYS A 326 19.47 1.44 1.81
CA LYS A 326 20.43 0.35 1.60
C LYS A 326 21.66 0.58 2.45
N VAL A 327 22.01 -0.38 3.28
CA VAL A 327 23.19 -0.35 4.14
C VAL A 327 24.27 -1.27 3.56
N ASN A 328 25.50 -0.78 3.51
CA ASN A 328 26.65 -1.50 2.92
C ASN A 328 27.24 -2.48 3.95
N THR A 329 26.56 -3.59 4.18
CA THR A 329 26.98 -4.65 5.11
C THR A 329 26.35 -5.98 4.70
N ASP A 330 27.01 -7.08 5.07
CA ASP A 330 26.52 -8.45 4.91
C ASP A 330 25.79 -8.96 6.18
N GLN A 331 25.66 -8.12 7.23
CA GLN A 331 24.94 -8.49 8.44
C GLN A 331 23.44 -8.67 8.15
N ASP A 332 22.82 -9.59 8.88
CA ASP A 332 21.37 -9.85 8.76
C ASP A 332 20.56 -8.60 9.13
N PRO A 333 19.64 -8.11 8.25
CA PRO A 333 18.83 -6.94 8.53
C PRO A 333 17.95 -7.07 9.78
N MET A 334 17.48 -8.29 10.10
CA MET A 334 16.68 -8.50 11.30
C MET A 334 17.50 -8.37 12.57
N ALA A 335 18.73 -8.92 12.58
CA ALA A 335 19.66 -8.77 13.70
C ALA A 335 20.01 -7.30 13.94
N ILE A 336 20.27 -6.51 12.87
CA ILE A 336 20.50 -5.07 13.00
C ILE A 336 19.24 -4.37 13.55
N THR A 337 18.05 -4.72 13.09
CA THR A 337 16.78 -4.15 13.59
C THR A 337 16.62 -4.41 15.08
N GLU A 338 16.91 -5.62 15.56
CA GLU A 338 16.84 -5.93 16.99
C GLU A 338 17.84 -5.11 17.81
N ARG A 339 19.08 -4.94 17.32
CA ARG A 339 20.09 -4.10 17.96
C ARG A 339 19.68 -2.63 18.00
N LEU A 340 19.11 -2.11 16.89
CA LEU A 340 18.59 -0.73 16.84
C LEU A 340 17.49 -0.53 17.90
N ILE A 341 16.61 -1.50 18.10
CA ILE A 341 15.57 -1.43 19.13
C ILE A 341 16.18 -1.48 20.52
N ARG A 342 17.00 -2.48 20.83
CA ARG A 342 17.50 -2.75 22.16
C ARG A 342 18.54 -1.72 22.61
N GLU A 343 19.48 -1.35 21.74
CA GLU A 343 20.63 -0.51 22.09
C GLU A 343 20.36 0.99 21.82
N HIS A 344 19.52 1.30 20.80
CA HIS A 344 19.32 2.68 20.32
C HIS A 344 17.87 3.17 20.40
N LYS A 345 16.91 2.32 20.85
CA LYS A 345 15.49 2.65 21.02
C LYS A 345 14.86 3.27 19.76
N VAL A 346 15.16 2.70 18.61
CA VAL A 346 14.55 3.06 17.32
C VAL A 346 14.26 1.80 16.52
N ALA A 347 13.11 1.75 15.87
CA ALA A 347 12.69 0.61 15.08
C ALA A 347 12.47 0.99 13.62
N VAL A 348 12.90 0.12 12.70
CA VAL A 348 12.66 0.17 11.25
C VAL A 348 12.13 -1.20 10.79
N ILE A 349 11.70 -1.32 9.54
CA ILE A 349 11.28 -2.61 8.99
C ILE A 349 12.34 -3.16 8.04
N PRO A 350 12.85 -4.38 8.26
CA PRO A 350 13.89 -4.99 7.43
C PRO A 350 13.40 -5.31 6.01
N GLY A 351 14.31 -5.16 5.05
CA GLY A 351 14.05 -5.28 3.62
C GLY A 351 13.52 -6.61 3.09
N PRO A 352 13.90 -7.76 3.68
CA PRO A 352 13.40 -9.06 3.21
C PRO A 352 11.87 -9.16 3.18
N ALA A 353 11.15 -8.48 4.09
CA ALA A 353 9.70 -8.39 4.07
C ALA A 353 9.11 -7.80 2.78
N PHE A 354 9.88 -7.03 2.03
CA PHE A 354 9.50 -6.37 0.78
C PHE A 354 10.15 -7.02 -0.45
N GLY A 355 10.64 -8.25 -0.31
CA GLY A 355 11.33 -8.96 -1.38
C GLY A 355 12.81 -8.58 -1.58
N MET A 356 13.36 -7.66 -0.78
CA MET A 356 14.77 -7.26 -0.85
C MET A 356 15.65 -8.29 -0.10
N LYS A 357 15.85 -9.46 -0.72
CA LYS A 357 16.56 -10.60 -0.11
C LYS A 357 18.09 -10.47 -0.27
N ASP A 358 18.54 -9.74 -1.30
CA ASP A 358 19.96 -9.57 -1.61
C ASP A 358 20.47 -8.22 -1.08
N GLY A 359 21.17 -8.24 0.06
CA GLY A 359 21.71 -7.07 0.73
C GLY A 359 20.91 -6.60 1.95
N CYS A 360 21.41 -5.60 2.62
CA CYS A 360 20.85 -5.08 3.86
C CYS A 360 20.02 -3.82 3.61
N TYR A 361 18.69 -3.95 3.71
CA TYR A 361 17.77 -2.84 3.46
C TYR A 361 16.85 -2.60 4.65
N PHE A 362 16.43 -1.34 4.84
CA PHE A 362 15.46 -0.94 5.86
C PHE A 362 14.44 0.04 5.29
N ARG A 363 13.15 -0.23 5.48
CA ARG A 363 12.13 0.77 5.27
C ARG A 363 12.03 1.69 6.48
N VAL A 364 12.21 2.97 6.26
CA VAL A 364 12.00 4.07 7.21
C VAL A 364 10.67 4.75 6.86
N ALA A 365 9.70 4.71 7.78
CA ALA A 365 8.41 5.37 7.64
C ALA A 365 8.36 6.61 8.53
N TYR A 366 7.94 7.75 7.97
CA TYR A 366 7.92 9.03 8.69
C TYR A 366 6.53 9.68 8.75
N GLY A 367 5.48 8.97 8.33
CA GLY A 367 4.10 9.50 8.32
C GLY A 367 3.39 9.47 9.66
N ALA A 368 3.77 8.54 10.56
CA ALA A 368 3.05 8.25 11.80
C ALA A 368 3.36 9.19 12.98
N LEU A 369 4.39 10.01 12.86
CA LEU A 369 4.97 10.74 13.99
C LEU A 369 5.00 12.25 13.71
N GLN A 370 4.94 13.04 14.78
CA GLN A 370 5.17 14.46 14.74
C GLN A 370 6.62 14.78 14.33
N LYS A 371 6.83 15.93 13.70
CA LYS A 371 8.11 16.36 13.15
C LYS A 371 9.30 16.23 14.11
N ALA A 372 9.12 16.65 15.36
CA ALA A 372 10.18 16.57 16.39
C ALA A 372 10.56 15.10 16.72
N THR A 373 9.55 14.22 16.83
CA THR A 373 9.77 12.81 17.11
C THR A 373 10.42 12.08 15.94
N VAL A 374 10.07 12.47 14.69
CA VAL A 374 10.76 11.95 13.50
C VAL A 374 12.22 12.34 13.51
N ALA A 375 12.54 13.63 13.75
CA ALA A 375 13.92 14.11 13.81
C ALA A 375 14.75 13.36 14.87
N GLU A 376 14.17 13.16 16.07
CA GLU A 376 14.82 12.36 17.11
C GLU A 376 15.02 10.91 16.68
N GLY A 377 13.99 10.27 16.12
CA GLY A 377 14.04 8.88 15.65
C GLY A 377 15.09 8.67 14.56
N ILE A 378 15.19 9.56 13.59
CA ILE A 378 16.20 9.51 12.52
C ILE A 378 17.59 9.73 13.11
N GLY A 379 17.77 10.67 14.04
CA GLY A 379 19.04 10.86 14.74
C GLY A 379 19.50 9.59 15.49
N ARG A 380 18.56 8.90 16.17
CA ARG A 380 18.86 7.60 16.82
C ARG A 380 19.22 6.52 15.80
N LEU A 381 18.54 6.46 14.65
CA LEU A 381 18.82 5.52 13.58
C LEU A 381 20.22 5.74 12.99
N VAL A 382 20.57 6.98 12.65
CA VAL A 382 21.88 7.35 12.09
C VAL A 382 23.00 7.01 13.06
N ASN A 383 22.86 7.40 14.33
CA ASN A 383 23.87 7.11 15.37
C ASN A 383 23.96 5.60 15.66
N GLY A 384 22.81 4.90 15.66
CA GLY A 384 22.78 3.45 15.87
C GLY A 384 23.49 2.69 14.77
N LEU A 385 23.18 2.99 13.49
CA LEU A 385 23.85 2.35 12.36
C LEU A 385 25.35 2.61 12.34
N ARG A 386 25.82 3.83 12.63
CA ARG A 386 27.26 4.12 12.74
C ARG A 386 27.95 3.25 13.79
N LYS A 387 27.32 3.05 14.96
CA LYS A 387 27.89 2.23 16.04
C LYS A 387 27.80 0.73 15.78
N ILE A 388 26.80 0.28 15.07
CA ILE A 388 26.60 -1.14 14.75
C ILE A 388 27.57 -1.59 13.65
N LEU A 389 27.91 -0.68 12.75
CA LEU A 389 28.73 -0.98 11.55
C LEU A 389 30.21 -0.57 11.71
N SER A 390 30.58 0.15 12.78
CA SER A 390 31.98 0.39 13.17
C SER A 390 32.56 -0.85 13.85
#